data_a65ac53880754be93ff31a18550886e6
#
_entry.id   a65ac53880754be93ff31a18550886e6
#
_cell.length_a   1.000
_cell.length_b   1.000
_cell.length_c   1.000
_cell.angle_alpha   90.00
_cell.angle_beta   90.00
_cell.angle_gamma   90.00
#
_symmetry.space_group_name_H-M   'P 1'
#
loop_
_entity.id
_entity.type
_entity.pdbx_description
1 polymer ?
#
loop_
_entity_poly.entity_id
_entity_poly.type
_entity_poly.pdbx_seq_one_letter_code
_entity_poly.pdbx_strand_id
1 'polypeptide(L)'
;MQKTRSYTYWEKPWAKWCVLAAGLLQLLALWINLNDYRQVSSVWDQIMSEDAWKSYASNMLFNCSLNGFMVLLFFACLLNGSLARSERTARRNDGITLLLWAVLWGAARLCFPQLWYSGQKLFWWLLLLLMALGGGVFSLCKSRKL
;
A
#
# COMPACT_ATOMS: atom_id res chain seq x y z
N MET A 1 -11.77 39.50 1.35
CA MET A 1 -11.81 38.09 1.74
C MET A 1 -11.32 37.23 0.57
N GLN A 2 -10.06 36.83 0.57
CA GLN A 2 -9.57 35.85 -0.42
C GLN A 2 -10.26 34.52 -0.12
N LYS A 3 -11.15 34.10 -1.03
CA LYS A 3 -11.64 32.72 -1.06
C LYS A 3 -10.41 31.80 -1.19
N THR A 4 -9.98 31.20 -0.11
CA THR A 4 -9.00 30.10 -0.15
C THR A 4 -9.54 29.09 -1.14
N ARG A 5 -8.89 29.01 -2.33
CA ARG A 5 -9.16 27.91 -3.28
C ARG A 5 -8.84 26.62 -2.55
N SER A 6 -9.89 25.91 -2.20
CA SER A 6 -9.74 24.61 -1.59
C SER A 6 -9.13 23.62 -2.58
N TYR A 7 -8.51 22.58 -2.10
CA TYR A 7 -7.81 21.57 -2.89
C TYR A 7 -8.80 20.72 -3.69
N THR A 8 -8.93 21.03 -4.99
CA THR A 8 -9.99 20.51 -5.88
C THR A 8 -10.05 18.99 -6.00
N TYR A 9 -8.92 18.28 -5.80
CA TYR A 9 -8.88 16.82 -5.87
C TYR A 9 -9.66 16.17 -4.71
N TRP A 10 -9.47 16.65 -3.47
CA TRP A 10 -10.13 16.12 -2.29
C TRP A 10 -11.48 16.77 -1.97
N GLU A 11 -11.83 17.82 -2.69
CA GLU A 11 -13.17 18.43 -2.60
C GLU A 11 -14.26 17.57 -3.20
N LYS A 12 -13.90 16.74 -4.20
CA LYS A 12 -14.87 15.85 -4.84
C LYS A 12 -15.21 14.70 -3.91
N PRO A 13 -16.45 14.60 -3.42
CA PRO A 13 -16.84 13.57 -2.46
C PRO A 13 -16.55 12.16 -2.98
N TRP A 14 -16.73 11.91 -4.29
CA TRP A 14 -16.49 10.64 -4.92
C TRP A 14 -15.03 10.14 -4.77
N ALA A 15 -14.04 11.04 -4.82
CA ALA A 15 -12.64 10.67 -4.69
C ALA A 15 -12.35 10.09 -3.29
N LYS A 16 -12.88 10.73 -2.25
CA LYS A 16 -12.77 10.23 -0.86
C LYS A 16 -13.44 8.87 -0.70
N TRP A 17 -14.63 8.70 -1.27
CA TRP A 17 -15.35 7.43 -1.22
C TRP A 17 -14.63 6.32 -1.99
N CYS A 18 -14.05 6.63 -3.16
CA CYS A 18 -13.24 5.65 -3.90
C CYS A 18 -12.02 5.19 -3.10
N VAL A 19 -11.29 6.11 -2.48
CA VAL A 19 -10.11 5.75 -1.66
C VAL A 19 -10.54 4.95 -0.43
N LEU A 20 -11.64 5.34 0.23
CA LEU A 20 -12.18 4.60 1.37
C LEU A 20 -12.59 3.19 0.95
N ALA A 21 -13.35 3.06 -0.13
CA ALA A 21 -13.78 1.75 -0.64
C ALA A 21 -12.58 0.86 -1.00
N ALA A 22 -11.57 1.42 -1.69
CA ALA A 22 -10.34 0.71 -2.00
C ALA A 22 -9.60 0.23 -0.74
N GLY A 23 -9.48 1.08 0.28
CA GLY A 23 -8.87 0.72 1.57
C GLY A 23 -9.64 -0.38 2.29
N LEU A 24 -10.98 -0.32 2.30
CA LEU A 24 -11.83 -1.36 2.90
C LEU A 24 -11.76 -2.69 2.16
N LEU A 25 -11.70 -2.67 0.80
CA LEU A 25 -11.52 -3.88 0.00
C LEU A 25 -10.15 -4.53 0.27
N GLN A 26 -9.09 -3.74 0.41
CA GLN A 26 -7.77 -4.25 0.76
C GLN A 26 -7.73 -4.81 2.19
N LEU A 27 -8.44 -4.17 3.12
CA LEU A 27 -8.57 -4.68 4.49
C LEU A 27 -9.33 -6.02 4.53
N LEU A 28 -10.39 -6.14 3.73
CA LEU A 28 -11.12 -7.40 3.59
C LEU A 28 -10.24 -8.50 2.96
N ALA A 29 -9.48 -8.18 1.90
CA ALA A 29 -8.55 -9.11 1.29
C ALA A 29 -7.45 -9.55 2.27
N LEU A 30 -6.91 -8.64 3.07
CA LEU A 30 -5.97 -8.95 4.13
C LEU A 30 -6.57 -9.92 5.15
N TRP A 31 -7.79 -9.65 5.60
CA TRP A 31 -8.47 -10.50 6.56
C TRP A 31 -8.72 -11.92 6.01
N ILE A 32 -9.18 -12.04 4.76
CA ILE A 32 -9.39 -13.32 4.09
C ILE A 32 -8.06 -14.10 4.01
N ASN A 33 -6.99 -13.48 3.50
CA ASN A 33 -5.68 -14.13 3.37
C ASN A 33 -5.11 -14.58 4.73
N LEU A 34 -5.27 -13.78 5.78
CA LEU A 34 -4.83 -14.14 7.13
C LEU A 34 -5.64 -15.30 7.69
N ASN A 35 -6.94 -15.32 7.46
CA ASN A 35 -7.81 -16.40 7.92
C ASN A 35 -7.50 -17.71 7.19
N ASP A 36 -7.31 -17.66 5.87
CA ASP A 36 -6.92 -18.83 5.07
C ASP A 36 -5.56 -19.37 5.51
N TYR A 37 -4.57 -18.49 5.70
CA TYR A 37 -3.27 -18.89 6.21
C TYR A 37 -3.38 -19.58 7.57
N ARG A 38 -4.17 -19.02 8.48
CA ARG A 38 -4.40 -19.60 9.82
C ARG A 38 -5.04 -20.98 9.74
N GLN A 39 -6.04 -21.17 8.89
CA GLN A 39 -6.74 -22.45 8.74
C GLN A 39 -5.81 -23.52 8.15
N VAL A 40 -5.11 -23.20 7.05
CA VAL A 40 -4.22 -24.15 6.40
C VAL A 40 -2.99 -24.45 7.26
N SER A 41 -2.46 -23.46 7.99
CA SER A 41 -1.30 -23.66 8.88
C SER A 41 -1.56 -24.62 10.03
N SER A 42 -2.82 -24.86 10.39
CA SER A 42 -3.18 -25.81 11.46
C SER A 42 -3.24 -27.28 11.01
N VAL A 43 -3.28 -27.54 9.69
CA VAL A 43 -3.50 -28.88 9.12
C VAL A 43 -2.60 -29.20 7.92
N TRP A 44 -1.62 -28.35 7.62
CA TRP A 44 -0.82 -28.47 6.39
C TRP A 44 -0.09 -29.82 6.26
N ASP A 45 0.42 -30.35 7.37
CA ASP A 45 1.13 -31.64 7.44
C ASP A 45 0.25 -32.86 7.05
N GLN A 46 -1.07 -32.69 7.13
CA GLN A 46 -2.06 -33.72 6.75
C GLN A 46 -2.49 -33.60 5.27
N ILE A 47 -2.34 -32.44 4.66
CA ILE A 47 -2.92 -32.15 3.33
C ILE A 47 -1.90 -31.84 2.24
N MET A 48 -0.64 -31.56 2.58
CA MET A 48 0.40 -31.20 1.60
C MET A 48 1.81 -31.59 2.06
N SER A 49 2.74 -31.66 1.10
CA SER A 49 4.15 -31.86 1.38
C SER A 49 4.80 -30.59 1.95
N GLU A 50 5.96 -30.74 2.59
CA GLU A 50 6.72 -29.64 3.17
C GLU A 50 7.08 -28.56 2.12
N ASP A 51 7.47 -28.96 0.90
CA ASP A 51 7.80 -28.01 -0.17
C ASP A 51 6.57 -27.26 -0.68
N ALA A 52 5.44 -27.96 -0.79
CA ALA A 52 4.16 -27.32 -1.14
C ALA A 52 3.73 -26.32 -0.07
N TRP A 53 3.90 -26.67 1.20
CA TRP A 53 3.64 -25.77 2.32
C TRP A 53 4.52 -24.51 2.28
N LYS A 54 5.84 -24.66 2.09
CA LYS A 54 6.76 -23.52 1.98
C LYS A 54 6.34 -22.56 0.86
N SER A 55 5.96 -23.10 -0.29
CA SER A 55 5.48 -22.30 -1.42
C SER A 55 4.17 -21.59 -1.10
N TYR A 56 3.20 -22.29 -0.53
CA TYR A 56 1.91 -21.74 -0.13
C TYR A 56 2.08 -20.64 0.93
N ALA A 57 2.81 -20.92 2.01
CA ALA A 57 3.05 -19.97 3.09
C ALA A 57 3.74 -18.69 2.59
N SER A 58 4.77 -18.85 1.74
CA SER A 58 5.45 -17.71 1.13
C SER A 58 4.49 -16.84 0.28
N ASN A 59 3.58 -17.47 -0.48
CA ASN A 59 2.60 -16.73 -1.29
C ASN A 59 1.58 -16.00 -0.41
N MET A 60 1.06 -16.65 0.61
CA MET A 60 0.09 -16.05 1.53
C MET A 60 0.69 -14.89 2.32
N LEU A 61 1.91 -15.05 2.85
CA LEU A 61 2.61 -13.99 3.56
C LEU A 61 2.93 -12.80 2.65
N PHE A 62 3.29 -13.06 1.39
CA PHE A 62 3.47 -12.01 0.39
C PHE A 62 2.16 -11.23 0.17
N ASN A 63 1.04 -11.92 -0.06
CA ASN A 63 -0.27 -11.29 -0.28
C ASN A 63 -0.73 -10.51 0.96
N CYS A 64 -0.53 -11.04 2.16
CA CYS A 64 -0.83 -10.34 3.40
C CYS A 64 0.00 -9.06 3.55
N SER A 65 1.31 -9.15 3.26
CA SER A 65 2.20 -7.98 3.31
C SER A 65 1.77 -6.92 2.30
N LEU A 66 1.51 -7.31 1.05
CA LEU A 66 1.05 -6.40 0.01
C LEU A 66 -0.27 -5.71 0.39
N ASN A 67 -1.27 -6.48 0.80
CA ASN A 67 -2.56 -5.93 1.20
C ASN A 67 -2.43 -5.02 2.43
N GLY A 68 -1.63 -5.39 3.42
CA GLY A 68 -1.36 -4.56 4.60
C GLY A 68 -0.71 -3.23 4.24
N PHE A 69 0.31 -3.24 3.39
CA PHE A 69 0.96 -2.02 2.91
C PHE A 69 0.00 -1.14 2.08
N MET A 70 -0.88 -1.74 1.27
CA MET A 70 -1.88 -0.98 0.51
C MET A 70 -2.96 -0.38 1.42
N VAL A 71 -3.40 -1.08 2.45
CA VAL A 71 -4.30 -0.54 3.48
C VAL A 71 -3.68 0.71 4.12
N LEU A 72 -2.43 0.63 4.56
CA LEU A 72 -1.72 1.77 5.15
C LEU A 72 -1.66 2.96 4.19
N LEU A 73 -1.36 2.71 2.91
CA LEU A 73 -1.26 3.75 1.90
C LEU A 73 -2.61 4.45 1.67
N PHE A 74 -3.69 3.68 1.48
CA PHE A 74 -5.01 4.25 1.23
C PHE A 74 -5.52 5.08 2.41
N PHE A 75 -5.37 4.59 3.65
CA PHE A 75 -5.78 5.34 4.83
C PHE A 75 -4.90 6.57 5.08
N ALA A 76 -3.59 6.50 4.82
CA ALA A 76 -2.71 7.66 4.90
C ALA A 76 -3.09 8.72 3.86
N CYS A 77 -3.40 8.34 2.63
CA CYS A 77 -3.90 9.26 1.59
C CYS A 77 -5.23 9.91 2.01
N LEU A 78 -6.15 9.13 2.59
CA LEU A 78 -7.43 9.64 3.08
C LEU A 78 -7.23 10.68 4.19
N LEU A 79 -6.34 10.40 5.12
CA LEU A 79 -5.98 11.30 6.21
C LEU A 79 -5.35 12.58 5.67
N ASN A 80 -4.39 12.47 4.75
CA ASN A 80 -3.75 13.62 4.11
C ASN A 80 -4.75 14.53 3.41
N GLY A 81 -5.70 13.94 2.66
CA GLY A 81 -6.75 14.70 1.99
C GLY A 81 -7.72 15.37 2.95
N SER A 82 -7.95 14.79 4.12
CA SER A 82 -8.84 15.37 5.15
C SER A 82 -8.17 16.51 5.92
N LEU A 83 -6.86 16.45 6.12
CA LEU A 83 -6.09 17.45 6.88
C LEU A 83 -5.54 18.58 6.01
N ALA A 84 -5.51 18.43 4.69
CA ALA A 84 -4.92 19.41 3.80
C ALA A 84 -5.77 20.68 3.70
N ARG A 85 -5.16 21.82 4.02
CA ARG A 85 -5.78 23.16 3.92
C ARG A 85 -5.54 23.84 2.57
N SER A 86 -4.61 23.32 1.77
CA SER A 86 -4.26 23.88 0.45
C SER A 86 -3.76 22.76 -0.48
N GLU A 87 -3.83 23.00 -1.79
CA GLU A 87 -3.31 22.07 -2.81
C GLU A 87 -1.81 21.80 -2.62
N ARG A 88 -1.04 22.84 -2.30
CA ARG A 88 0.39 22.70 -2.02
C ARG A 88 0.65 21.75 -0.84
N THR A 89 -0.09 21.93 0.25
CA THR A 89 0.05 21.09 1.46
C THR A 89 -0.35 19.67 1.17
N ALA A 90 -1.47 19.42 0.47
CA ALA A 90 -1.92 18.09 0.11
C ALA A 90 -0.88 17.35 -0.74
N ARG A 91 -0.38 17.97 -1.81
CA ARG A 91 0.64 17.36 -2.68
C ARG A 91 1.95 17.09 -1.96
N ARG A 92 2.37 17.97 -1.07
CA ARG A 92 3.55 17.76 -0.26
C ARG A 92 3.35 16.53 0.66
N ASN A 93 2.23 16.46 1.33
CA ASN A 93 1.93 15.35 2.25
C ASN A 93 1.80 14.03 1.49
N ASP A 94 1.12 14.01 0.34
CA ASP A 94 1.02 12.82 -0.51
C ASP A 94 2.40 12.36 -1.00
N GLY A 95 3.25 13.30 -1.41
CA GLY A 95 4.62 13.00 -1.83
C GLY A 95 5.46 12.39 -0.70
N ILE A 96 5.39 12.96 0.50
CA ILE A 96 6.07 12.44 1.69
C ILE A 96 5.54 11.05 2.04
N THR A 97 4.23 10.85 2.03
CA THR A 97 3.59 9.55 2.32
C THR A 97 4.04 8.47 1.35
N LEU A 98 4.07 8.76 0.05
CA LEU A 98 4.54 7.81 -0.96
C LEU A 98 6.01 7.46 -0.80
N LEU A 99 6.86 8.42 -0.47
CA LEU A 99 8.28 8.17 -0.22
C LEU A 99 8.50 7.34 1.06
N LEU A 100 7.80 7.65 2.14
CA LEU A 100 7.85 6.86 3.38
C LEU A 100 7.35 5.44 3.14
N TRP A 101 6.25 5.29 2.39
CA TRP A 101 5.73 3.99 2.01
C TRP A 101 6.75 3.20 1.17
N ALA A 102 7.44 3.84 0.22
CA ALA A 102 8.48 3.22 -0.58
C ALA A 102 9.66 2.74 0.28
N VAL A 103 10.08 3.53 1.28
CA VAL A 103 11.13 3.14 2.23
C VAL A 103 10.69 1.93 3.05
N LEU A 104 9.48 1.93 3.59
CA LEU A 104 8.94 0.80 4.37
C LEU A 104 8.81 -0.46 3.51
N TRP A 105 8.32 -0.32 2.27
CA TRP A 105 8.19 -1.41 1.31
C TRP A 105 9.55 -1.99 0.90
N GLY A 106 10.55 -1.12 0.70
CA GLY A 106 11.95 -1.53 0.46
C GLY A 106 12.54 -2.27 1.66
N ALA A 107 12.35 -1.74 2.88
CA ALA A 107 12.82 -2.36 4.10
C ALA A 107 12.17 -3.73 4.36
N ALA A 108 10.90 -3.91 4.03
CA ALA A 108 10.19 -5.18 4.19
C ALA A 108 10.89 -6.33 3.43
N ARG A 109 11.45 -6.05 2.24
CA ARG A 109 12.24 -7.04 1.50
C ARG A 109 13.52 -7.43 2.21
N LEU A 110 14.22 -6.46 2.82
CA LEU A 110 15.47 -6.71 3.54
C LEU A 110 15.22 -7.49 4.83
N CYS A 111 14.12 -7.20 5.53
CA CYS A 111 13.76 -7.85 6.78
C CYS A 111 13.17 -9.26 6.59
N PHE A 112 12.50 -9.51 5.45
CA PHE A 112 11.78 -10.76 5.18
C PHE A 112 12.14 -11.33 3.81
N PRO A 113 13.41 -11.70 3.55
CA PRO A 113 13.87 -12.18 2.24
C PRO A 113 13.14 -13.43 1.77
N GLN A 114 12.67 -14.30 2.69
CA GLN A 114 11.91 -15.50 2.39
C GLN A 114 10.58 -15.28 1.68
N LEU A 115 10.03 -14.06 1.72
CA LEU A 115 8.80 -13.72 1.01
C LEU A 115 9.00 -13.57 -0.51
N TRP A 116 10.24 -13.52 -0.99
CA TRP A 116 10.61 -13.06 -2.33
C TRP A 116 11.24 -14.14 -3.21
N TYR A 117 10.83 -15.41 -3.05
CA TYR A 117 11.44 -16.54 -3.74
C TYR A 117 11.24 -16.60 -5.25
N SER A 118 10.24 -15.90 -5.82
CA SER A 118 9.99 -15.96 -7.27
C SER A 118 10.32 -14.64 -7.97
N GLY A 119 10.81 -14.73 -9.20
CA GLY A 119 11.07 -13.57 -10.04
C GLY A 119 9.81 -12.72 -10.31
N GLN A 120 8.63 -13.36 -10.36
CA GLN A 120 7.36 -12.67 -10.49
C GLN A 120 7.05 -11.76 -9.29
N LYS A 121 7.30 -12.23 -8.06
CA LYS A 121 7.13 -11.42 -6.85
C LYS A 121 8.11 -10.25 -6.83
N LEU A 122 9.37 -10.50 -7.25
CA LEU A 122 10.38 -9.47 -7.38
C LEU A 122 9.95 -8.39 -8.38
N PHE A 123 9.39 -8.78 -9.51
CA PHE A 123 8.87 -7.84 -10.52
C PHE A 123 7.77 -6.93 -9.94
N TRP A 124 6.75 -7.49 -9.30
CA TRP A 124 5.68 -6.71 -8.68
C TRP A 124 6.19 -5.82 -7.55
N TRP A 125 7.11 -6.32 -6.73
CA TRP A 125 7.75 -5.52 -5.70
C TRP A 125 8.45 -4.30 -6.27
N LEU A 126 9.29 -4.51 -7.31
CA LEU A 126 10.06 -3.44 -7.95
C LEU A 126 9.14 -2.43 -8.64
N LEU A 127 8.11 -2.90 -9.33
CA LEU A 127 7.13 -2.04 -10.00
C LEU A 127 6.45 -1.10 -9.02
N LEU A 128 5.93 -1.62 -7.91
CA LEU A 128 5.27 -0.81 -6.87
C LEU A 128 6.24 0.17 -6.21
N LEU A 129 7.47 -0.27 -5.96
CA LEU A 129 8.52 0.61 -5.42
C LEU A 129 8.80 1.79 -6.34
N LEU A 130 9.00 1.53 -7.63
CA LEU A 130 9.27 2.57 -8.63
C LEU A 130 8.08 3.52 -8.81
N MET A 131 6.85 3.00 -8.80
CA MET A 131 5.64 3.82 -8.87
C MET A 131 5.51 4.73 -7.64
N ALA A 132 5.79 4.24 -6.44
CA ALA A 132 5.74 5.03 -5.22
C ALA A 132 6.84 6.10 -5.18
N LEU A 133 8.08 5.76 -5.57
CA LEU A 133 9.18 6.71 -5.67
C LEU A 133 8.89 7.80 -6.71
N GLY A 134 8.51 7.39 -7.93
CA GLY A 134 8.18 8.33 -9.02
C GLY A 134 7.00 9.24 -8.68
N GLY A 135 5.92 8.68 -8.15
CA GLY A 135 4.75 9.43 -7.70
C GLY A 135 5.08 10.39 -6.56
N GLY A 136 5.90 9.95 -5.60
CA GLY A 136 6.35 10.76 -4.47
C GLY A 136 7.17 11.97 -4.93
N VAL A 137 8.19 11.73 -5.75
CA VAL A 137 9.03 12.81 -6.32
C VAL A 137 8.19 13.77 -7.17
N PHE A 138 7.33 13.25 -8.04
CA PHE A 138 6.45 14.07 -8.88
C PHE A 138 5.54 14.97 -8.03
N SER A 139 4.90 14.43 -6.99
CA SER A 139 4.04 15.20 -6.08
C SER A 139 4.81 16.28 -5.35
N LEU A 140 6.02 16.00 -4.87
CA LEU A 140 6.88 17.00 -4.23
C LEU A 140 7.33 18.09 -5.20
N CYS A 141 7.75 17.74 -6.40
CA CYS A 141 8.14 18.70 -7.41
C CYS A 141 6.98 19.64 -7.79
N LYS A 142 5.77 19.06 -7.94
CA LYS A 142 4.57 19.84 -8.24
C LYS A 142 4.16 20.75 -7.08
N SER A 143 4.34 20.32 -5.84
CA SER A 143 4.05 21.13 -4.65
C SER A 143 4.95 22.38 -4.54
N ARG A 144 6.18 22.33 -5.08
CA ARG A 144 7.10 23.47 -5.09
C ARG A 144 6.71 24.56 -6.11
N LYS A 145 5.97 24.17 -7.16
CA LYS A 145 5.53 25.06 -8.23
C LYS A 145 4.18 25.74 -7.93
N LEU A 146 3.52 25.35 -6.87
CA LEU A 146 2.27 25.90 -6.33
C LEU A 146 2.55 26.82 -5.16
#